data_f56da49d5d2307d686963b7875df7845
#
_entry.id   f56da49d5d2307d686963b7875df7845
#
_cell.length_a   1.000
_cell.length_b   1.000
_cell.length_c   1.000
_cell.angle_alpha   90.00
_cell.angle_beta   90.00
_cell.angle_gamma   90.00
#
_symmetry.space_group_name_H-M   'P 1'
#
loop_
_entity.id
_entity.type
_entity.pdbx_description
1 polymer ?
#
loop_
_entity_poly.entity_id
_entity_poly.type
_entity_poly.pdbx_seq_one_letter_code
_entity_poly.pdbx_strand_id
1 'polypeptide(L)'
;MQEQTLLPVTSVMIRRYHVDLTDESVRFEAIPAADLEDALGGIARATKLLSNVDVDDPYAPSAPLVMNLGLLSGTRVMTGLRTFFHGYSPLKVADNGAPGLMWSAGSGHFGTKLRGLGIHEVVFTGRAARPTLIRLTAGDADEPARFEFLDASDLAGCTINERIQTLHERYPDAHFASIGPASEHYQTVRYAAIGLSTDNQLESGDPKQRFCGRGGYGGVMASKNLWAIAADGPDPARERGLRDLNREINLGPGSARYRDLEGDRGGTWRTLKWMHEEQALPEFNFGPTGTDAAAVLYRESVEDGPFEVKAEGCYLCGIRCHKNVYDEDPDGEIGRFRAKVDYEPIALLSSNLGIYDPDAALALIHLSDELGMDSISLGVTLGYVMEYNRRNGGDLIGGLSYGDVEGVTEAVRAVGEGRLPELGGGVKRLAEAMGEDGYAMHSKGVEYPAYEPHINPGFPWALAGGHMSMRTFMLYAMERQVDLDYWVDAITASGPLYLMDDITGLCKFANASPEMEAEAVRIATGLDIAADDLQAAALRTQLRGYANERRCGFEIDDYRLPAEAHGSMGESDLEVFNTPEFFHELRRRVIERMDRAAAAAGFPSA
;
A
#
# COMPACT_ATOMS: atom_id res chain seq x y z
N MET A 1 -17.72 35.22 19.77
CA MET A 1 -17.48 34.16 18.78
C MET A 1 -17.03 34.87 17.50
N GLN A 2 -15.73 34.85 17.19
CA GLN A 2 -15.29 35.30 15.89
C GLN A 2 -15.62 34.15 14.91
N GLU A 3 -16.50 34.43 13.97
CA GLU A 3 -16.66 33.57 12.78
C GLU A 3 -15.28 33.40 12.14
N GLN A 4 -14.77 32.18 12.11
CA GLN A 4 -13.61 31.88 11.28
C GLN A 4 -14.07 32.10 9.84
N THR A 5 -13.67 33.19 9.24
CA THR A 5 -13.89 33.43 7.81
C THR A 5 -13.10 32.36 7.06
N LEU A 6 -13.82 31.47 6.40
CA LEU A 6 -13.19 30.49 5.48
C LEU A 6 -12.36 31.26 4.45
N LEU A 7 -11.10 30.86 4.28
CA LEU A 7 -10.25 31.49 3.28
C LEU A 7 -10.77 31.08 1.89
N PRO A 8 -10.85 32.03 0.94
CA PRO A 8 -11.21 31.67 -0.42
C PRO A 8 -10.19 30.68 -1.00
N VAL A 9 -10.63 29.78 -1.88
CA VAL A 9 -9.79 28.76 -2.55
C VAL A 9 -8.48 29.34 -3.06
N THR A 10 -8.50 30.57 -3.56
CA THR A 10 -7.33 31.29 -4.09
C THR A 10 -6.25 31.63 -3.04
N SER A 11 -6.54 31.52 -1.75
CA SER A 11 -5.59 31.82 -0.67
C SER A 11 -4.92 30.57 -0.08
N VAL A 12 -5.40 29.38 -0.41
CA VAL A 12 -4.79 28.12 0.02
C VAL A 12 -3.65 27.76 -0.94
N MET A 13 -2.53 27.29 -0.38
CA MET A 13 -1.31 26.98 -1.14
C MET A 13 -0.90 25.54 -0.88
N ILE A 14 -0.54 24.84 -1.95
CA ILE A 14 0.23 23.58 -1.85
C ILE A 14 1.71 23.94 -1.91
N ARG A 15 2.47 23.47 -0.94
CA ARG A 15 3.91 23.70 -0.84
C ARG A 15 4.65 22.46 -1.34
N ARG A 16 5.40 22.65 -2.43
CA ARG A 16 6.19 21.62 -3.07
C ARG A 16 7.67 21.93 -2.94
N TYR A 17 8.45 20.91 -2.68
CA TYR A 17 9.90 20.96 -2.69
C TYR A 17 10.43 20.04 -3.78
N HIS A 18 11.34 20.54 -4.61
CA HIS A 18 12.11 19.76 -5.55
C HIS A 18 13.50 19.57 -4.97
N VAL A 19 13.88 18.32 -4.75
CA VAL A 19 15.16 17.93 -4.16
C VAL A 19 15.97 17.19 -5.20
N ASP A 20 17.11 17.74 -5.58
CA ASP A 20 18.12 17.00 -6.35
C ASP A 20 19.17 16.45 -5.40
N LEU A 21 19.23 15.13 -5.31
CA LEU A 21 20.13 14.41 -4.39
C LEU A 21 21.59 14.40 -4.89
N THR A 22 21.83 14.73 -6.17
CA THR A 22 23.17 14.72 -6.74
C THR A 22 24.02 15.88 -6.21
N ASP A 23 23.43 17.05 -6.11
CA ASP A 23 24.08 18.28 -5.64
C ASP A 23 23.51 18.79 -4.30
N GLU A 24 22.63 18.00 -3.68
CA GLU A 24 21.98 18.31 -2.40
C GLU A 24 21.21 19.65 -2.45
N SER A 25 20.64 19.99 -3.60
CA SER A 25 19.91 21.24 -3.79
C SER A 25 18.40 21.07 -3.53
N VAL A 26 17.79 22.14 -3.03
CA VAL A 26 16.38 22.20 -2.73
C VAL A 26 15.77 23.46 -3.35
N ARG A 27 14.67 23.29 -4.10
CA ARG A 27 13.90 24.40 -4.66
C ARG A 27 12.48 24.34 -4.16
N PHE A 28 12.04 25.42 -3.55
CA PHE A 28 10.68 25.59 -3.05
C PHE A 28 9.76 26.15 -4.13
N GLU A 29 8.52 25.66 -4.15
CA GLU A 29 7.45 26.12 -5.03
C GLU A 29 6.12 26.19 -4.24
N ALA A 30 5.46 27.32 -4.31
CA ALA A 30 4.14 27.51 -3.73
C ALA A 30 3.08 27.53 -4.85
N ILE A 31 2.15 26.59 -4.83
CA ILE A 31 1.13 26.39 -5.86
C ILE A 31 -0.21 26.87 -5.30
N PRO A 32 -0.82 27.92 -5.87
CA PRO A 32 -2.15 28.39 -5.46
C PRO A 32 -3.21 27.32 -5.61
N ALA A 33 -4.18 27.24 -4.71
CA ALA A 33 -5.29 26.31 -4.81
C ALA A 33 -6.12 26.48 -6.10
N ALA A 34 -6.17 27.70 -6.65
CA ALA A 34 -6.81 27.96 -7.94
C ALA A 34 -6.16 27.16 -9.10
N ASP A 35 -4.88 26.77 -8.98
CA ASP A 35 -4.15 25.99 -9.97
C ASP A 35 -4.25 24.49 -9.75
N LEU A 36 -4.98 24.04 -8.71
CA LEU A 36 -5.20 22.62 -8.44
C LEU A 36 -6.13 21.99 -9.47
N GLU A 37 -7.13 22.75 -9.94
CA GLU A 37 -8.11 22.30 -10.94
C GLU A 37 -8.64 20.88 -10.66
N ASP A 38 -8.23 19.94 -11.51
CA ASP A 38 -8.61 18.54 -11.49
C ASP A 38 -7.69 17.63 -10.62
N ALA A 39 -6.70 18.20 -9.95
CA ALA A 39 -5.71 17.48 -9.15
C ALA A 39 -5.67 18.04 -7.73
N LEU A 40 -6.73 17.79 -6.96
CA LEU A 40 -7.01 18.43 -5.68
C LEU A 40 -5.97 18.09 -4.59
N GLY A 41 -5.56 16.83 -4.44
CA GLY A 41 -4.62 16.40 -3.40
C GLY A 41 -4.08 14.99 -3.63
N GLY A 42 -3.19 14.55 -2.76
CA GLY A 42 -2.69 13.18 -2.71
C GLY A 42 -2.30 12.60 -4.06
N ILE A 43 -2.88 11.46 -4.37
CA ILE A 43 -2.56 10.73 -5.62
C ILE A 43 -2.94 11.49 -6.89
N ALA A 44 -3.98 12.31 -6.87
CA ALA A 44 -4.39 13.06 -8.07
C ALA A 44 -3.28 14.03 -8.52
N ARG A 45 -2.62 14.69 -7.55
CA ARG A 45 -1.51 15.61 -7.84
C ARG A 45 -0.27 14.88 -8.35
N ALA A 46 0.13 13.82 -7.66
CA ALA A 46 1.30 13.05 -8.08
C ALA A 46 1.10 12.40 -9.44
N THR A 47 -0.08 11.84 -9.72
CA THR A 47 -0.41 11.27 -11.03
C THR A 47 -0.38 12.34 -12.12
N LYS A 48 -0.89 13.58 -11.87
CA LYS A 48 -0.81 14.70 -12.81
C LYS A 48 0.64 15.09 -13.11
N LEU A 49 1.49 15.12 -12.10
CA LEU A 49 2.91 15.46 -12.25
C LEU A 49 3.67 14.37 -13.02
N LEU A 50 3.48 13.12 -12.64
CA LEU A 50 4.26 12.00 -13.15
C LEU A 50 3.80 11.52 -14.54
N SER A 51 2.51 11.70 -14.89
CA SER A 51 1.98 11.26 -16.19
C SER A 51 2.58 12.02 -17.40
N ASN A 52 3.33 13.10 -17.17
CA ASN A 52 4.04 13.85 -18.19
C ASN A 52 5.55 13.57 -18.23
N VAL A 53 6.03 12.59 -17.45
CA VAL A 53 7.45 12.22 -17.38
C VAL A 53 7.64 10.85 -18.03
N ASP A 54 8.62 10.75 -18.93
CA ASP A 54 9.01 9.49 -19.53
C ASP A 54 10.08 8.83 -18.66
N VAL A 55 9.85 7.58 -18.27
CA VAL A 55 10.75 6.80 -17.41
C VAL A 55 10.88 5.39 -17.98
N ASP A 56 12.08 5.06 -18.45
CA ASP A 56 12.42 3.72 -18.92
C ASP A 56 12.93 2.83 -17.77
N ASP A 57 13.64 3.42 -16.82
CA ASP A 57 14.18 2.74 -15.64
C ASP A 57 13.76 3.48 -14.36
N PRO A 58 12.92 2.88 -13.51
CA PRO A 58 12.52 3.45 -12.22
C PRO A 58 13.68 3.77 -11.25
N TYR A 59 14.83 3.12 -11.46
CA TYR A 59 16.02 3.30 -10.65
C TYR A 59 16.99 4.36 -11.19
N ALA A 60 16.71 4.91 -12.37
CA ALA A 60 17.51 5.98 -12.93
C ALA A 60 17.52 7.21 -12.01
N PRO A 61 18.65 7.92 -11.86
CA PRO A 61 18.70 9.16 -11.09
C PRO A 61 17.65 10.19 -11.53
N SER A 62 17.37 10.28 -12.83
CA SER A 62 16.38 11.20 -13.40
C SER A 62 14.92 10.79 -13.14
N ALA A 63 14.65 9.51 -12.83
CA ALA A 63 13.29 9.06 -12.52
C ALA A 63 12.80 9.71 -11.22
N PRO A 64 11.69 10.48 -11.22
CA PRO A 64 11.23 11.16 -10.03
C PRO A 64 10.57 10.18 -9.05
N LEU A 65 10.87 10.33 -7.76
CA LEU A 65 10.11 9.77 -6.65
C LEU A 65 9.37 10.92 -5.96
N VAL A 66 8.05 10.81 -5.88
CA VAL A 66 7.21 11.83 -5.23
C VAL A 66 6.73 11.31 -3.88
N MET A 67 7.04 12.02 -2.81
CA MET A 67 6.42 11.84 -1.49
C MET A 67 5.41 12.96 -1.29
N ASN A 68 4.14 12.63 -0.99
CA ASN A 68 3.15 13.67 -0.74
C ASN A 68 2.08 13.28 0.28
N LEU A 69 1.25 14.26 0.60
CA LEU A 69 0.13 14.18 1.52
C LEU A 69 -1.19 14.38 0.78
N GLY A 70 -2.25 13.72 1.25
CA GLY A 70 -3.61 14.06 0.88
C GLY A 70 -4.07 15.37 1.54
N LEU A 71 -5.23 15.87 1.15
CA LEU A 71 -5.79 17.14 1.66
C LEU A 71 -5.92 17.15 3.19
N LEU A 72 -6.27 16.02 3.78
CA LEU A 72 -6.49 15.82 5.21
C LEU A 72 -5.32 15.18 5.95
N SER A 73 -4.30 14.69 5.22
CA SER A 73 -3.14 14.07 5.85
C SER A 73 -2.46 15.02 6.82
N GLY A 74 -2.23 14.56 8.04
CA GLY A 74 -1.57 15.32 9.09
C GLY A 74 -2.41 16.44 9.71
N THR A 75 -3.71 16.51 9.40
CA THR A 75 -4.68 17.33 10.14
C THR A 75 -5.17 16.59 11.40
N ARG A 76 -6.10 17.18 12.13
CA ARG A 76 -6.77 16.48 13.26
C ARG A 76 -8.05 15.75 12.86
N VAL A 77 -8.30 15.59 11.58
CA VAL A 77 -9.35 14.69 11.09
C VAL A 77 -8.92 13.27 11.42
N MET A 78 -9.78 12.53 12.14
CA MET A 78 -9.51 11.14 12.49
C MET A 78 -9.26 10.32 11.21
N THR A 79 -8.21 9.51 11.21
CA THR A 79 -7.74 8.72 10.06
C THR A 79 -7.07 9.50 8.92
N GLY A 80 -7.01 10.83 8.97
CA GLY A 80 -6.29 11.68 7.99
C GLY A 80 -4.77 11.62 8.17
N LEU A 81 -4.15 10.47 7.89
CA LEU A 81 -2.76 10.19 8.26
C LEU A 81 -1.92 9.62 7.10
N ARG A 82 -2.50 9.48 5.90
CA ARG A 82 -1.80 8.81 4.81
C ARG A 82 -0.65 9.67 4.27
N THR A 83 0.52 9.07 4.23
CA THR A 83 1.67 9.54 3.43
C THR A 83 1.80 8.63 2.23
N PHE A 84 2.05 9.21 1.07
CA PHE A 84 2.14 8.50 -0.19
C PHE A 84 3.54 8.60 -0.77
N PHE A 85 4.00 7.51 -1.38
CA PHE A 85 5.14 7.49 -2.28
C PHE A 85 4.66 7.07 -3.66
N HIS A 86 5.01 7.84 -4.68
CA HIS A 86 4.59 7.66 -6.07
C HIS A 86 5.80 7.66 -7.00
N GLY A 87 5.68 6.91 -8.07
CA GLY A 87 6.69 6.86 -9.12
C GLY A 87 6.34 5.79 -10.13
N TYR A 88 7.23 5.56 -11.06
CA TYR A 88 7.21 4.37 -11.88
C TYR A 88 7.73 3.19 -11.05
N SER A 89 6.95 2.13 -11.02
CA SER A 89 7.23 0.99 -10.16
C SER A 89 8.22 0.03 -10.84
N PRO A 90 9.24 -0.45 -10.12
CA PRO A 90 10.11 -1.52 -10.64
C PRO A 90 9.39 -2.88 -10.76
N LEU A 91 8.24 -3.03 -10.11
CA LEU A 91 7.45 -4.26 -10.09
C LEU A 91 6.36 -4.24 -11.17
N LYS A 92 5.59 -3.15 -11.27
CA LYS A 92 4.50 -2.98 -12.25
C LYS A 92 5.07 -2.71 -13.64
N VAL A 93 4.94 -3.70 -14.54
CA VAL A 93 5.50 -3.62 -15.88
C VAL A 93 4.54 -4.22 -16.91
N ALA A 94 4.54 -3.63 -18.10
CA ALA A 94 3.92 -4.20 -19.29
C ALA A 94 4.70 -5.43 -19.79
N ASP A 95 4.13 -6.18 -20.72
CA ASP A 95 4.81 -7.33 -21.34
C ASP A 95 6.05 -6.93 -22.15
N ASN A 96 6.09 -5.70 -22.67
CA ASN A 96 7.27 -5.14 -23.33
C ASN A 96 8.35 -4.64 -22.34
N GLY A 97 8.13 -4.76 -21.02
CA GLY A 97 9.05 -4.33 -19.98
C GLY A 97 8.91 -2.87 -19.55
N ALA A 98 8.03 -2.08 -20.16
CA ALA A 98 7.82 -0.67 -19.78
C ALA A 98 7.25 -0.56 -18.35
N PRO A 99 7.83 0.29 -17.48
CA PRO A 99 7.37 0.44 -16.11
C PRO A 99 6.05 1.24 -16.06
N GLY A 100 5.17 0.84 -15.13
CA GLY A 100 3.89 1.52 -14.89
C GLY A 100 3.93 2.46 -13.69
N LEU A 101 3.17 3.56 -13.80
CA LEU A 101 2.94 4.47 -12.69
C LEU A 101 2.12 3.76 -11.60
N MET A 102 2.54 3.95 -10.35
CA MET A 102 1.87 3.39 -9.18
C MET A 102 2.09 4.29 -7.96
N TRP A 103 1.42 4.00 -6.86
CA TRP A 103 1.69 4.60 -5.54
C TRP A 103 1.59 3.57 -4.43
N SER A 104 2.17 3.92 -3.30
CA SER A 104 2.04 3.21 -2.04
C SER A 104 1.66 4.17 -0.92
N ALA A 105 0.87 3.71 0.03
CA ALA A 105 0.36 4.54 1.11
C ALA A 105 0.61 3.91 2.47
N GLY A 106 1.16 4.69 3.39
CA GLY A 106 1.32 4.30 4.79
C GLY A 106 0.68 5.33 5.73
N SER A 107 0.33 4.91 6.94
CA SER A 107 -0.13 5.78 8.02
C SER A 107 0.94 5.84 9.12
N GLY A 108 0.60 6.33 10.28
CA GLY A 108 1.52 6.51 11.39
C GLY A 108 1.44 7.94 11.90
N HIS A 109 2.57 8.55 12.23
CA HIS A 109 2.66 9.95 12.66
C HIS A 109 3.53 10.81 11.72
N PHE A 110 4.31 10.17 10.85
CA PHE A 110 5.26 10.82 9.95
C PHE A 110 4.62 11.90 9.06
N GLY A 111 3.47 11.59 8.43
CA GLY A 111 2.75 12.56 7.60
C GLY A 111 2.27 13.80 8.36
N THR A 112 1.95 13.66 9.64
CA THR A 112 1.59 14.77 10.52
C THR A 112 2.77 15.70 10.75
N LYS A 113 3.96 15.15 10.97
CA LYS A 113 5.19 15.94 11.11
C LYS A 113 5.54 16.70 9.83
N LEU A 114 5.40 16.06 8.66
CA LEU A 114 5.55 16.74 7.36
C LEU A 114 4.61 17.93 7.22
N ARG A 115 3.32 17.74 7.52
CA ARG A 115 2.34 18.83 7.45
C ARG A 115 2.66 19.95 8.42
N GLY A 116 3.13 19.62 9.62
CA GLY A 116 3.57 20.61 10.61
C GLY A 116 4.71 21.50 10.11
N LEU A 117 5.57 20.96 9.24
CA LEU A 117 6.62 21.72 8.54
C LEU A 117 6.11 22.47 7.29
N GLY A 118 4.81 22.37 6.99
CA GLY A 118 4.25 22.95 5.76
C GLY A 118 4.67 22.22 4.50
N ILE A 119 5.09 20.97 4.59
CA ILE A 119 5.44 20.14 3.43
C ILE A 119 4.20 19.37 2.97
N HIS A 120 3.77 19.62 1.73
CA HIS A 120 2.68 18.88 1.10
C HIS A 120 3.17 17.90 0.04
N GLU A 121 4.23 18.26 -0.69
CA GLU A 121 4.83 17.44 -1.75
C GLU A 121 6.35 17.61 -1.75
N VAL A 122 7.07 16.50 -1.93
CA VAL A 122 8.51 16.49 -2.22
C VAL A 122 8.76 15.62 -3.45
N VAL A 123 9.46 16.18 -4.41
CA VAL A 123 9.88 15.49 -5.63
C VAL A 123 11.38 15.24 -5.54
N PHE A 124 11.78 13.99 -5.41
CA PHE A 124 13.17 13.59 -5.35
C PHE A 124 13.66 13.17 -6.73
N THR A 125 14.76 13.76 -7.18
CA THR A 125 15.55 13.38 -8.36
C THR A 125 17.01 13.27 -7.99
N GLY A 126 17.85 12.84 -8.92
CA GLY A 126 19.27 12.67 -8.67
C GLY A 126 19.59 11.42 -7.84
N ARG A 127 20.85 11.31 -7.47
CA ARG A 127 21.38 10.24 -6.61
C ARG A 127 22.46 10.82 -5.71
N ALA A 128 22.31 10.68 -4.41
CA ALA A 128 23.32 11.09 -3.44
C ALA A 128 24.62 10.28 -3.60
N ALA A 129 25.75 10.89 -3.29
CA ALA A 129 27.06 10.24 -3.39
C ALA A 129 27.26 9.10 -2.38
N ARG A 130 26.49 9.09 -1.29
CA ARG A 130 26.54 8.11 -0.20
C ARG A 130 25.14 7.85 0.34
N PRO A 131 24.92 6.78 1.14
CA PRO A 131 23.72 6.61 1.92
C PRO A 131 23.37 7.88 2.69
N THR A 132 22.16 8.41 2.49
CA THR A 132 21.77 9.74 2.97
C THR A 132 20.48 9.67 3.79
N LEU A 133 20.52 10.31 4.95
CA LEU A 133 19.36 10.72 5.72
C LEU A 133 19.03 12.17 5.37
N ILE A 134 17.78 12.47 5.03
CA ILE A 134 17.30 13.85 4.99
C ILE A 134 16.58 14.17 6.30
N ARG A 135 17.12 15.13 7.07
CA ARG A 135 16.44 15.67 8.23
C ARG A 135 15.67 16.94 7.84
N LEU A 136 14.37 16.93 8.17
CA LEU A 136 13.43 18.01 7.90
C LEU A 136 13.08 18.71 9.20
N THR A 137 13.32 20.02 9.28
CA THR A 137 13.05 20.86 10.44
C THR A 137 12.34 22.15 10.02
N ALA A 138 11.81 22.88 10.98
CA ALA A 138 11.21 24.18 10.69
C ALA A 138 12.24 25.16 10.12
N GLY A 139 11.88 25.79 9.03
CA GLY A 139 12.63 26.86 8.39
C GLY A 139 12.21 28.25 8.87
N ASP A 140 12.19 29.20 7.94
CA ASP A 140 11.75 30.57 8.18
C ASP A 140 10.49 30.92 7.39
N ALA A 141 10.15 32.22 7.31
CA ALA A 141 8.93 32.67 6.63
C ALA A 141 8.97 32.46 5.11
N ASP A 142 10.15 32.51 4.51
CA ASP A 142 10.34 32.40 3.05
C ASP A 142 10.51 30.94 2.62
N GLU A 143 11.22 30.13 3.46
CA GLU A 143 11.37 28.68 3.29
C GLU A 143 10.88 27.96 4.56
N PRO A 144 9.61 27.50 4.58
CA PRO A 144 8.99 26.94 5.78
C PRO A 144 9.65 25.67 6.33
N ALA A 145 10.35 24.91 5.49
CA ALA A 145 11.07 23.71 5.90
C ALA A 145 12.55 23.78 5.49
N ARG A 146 13.41 23.37 6.39
CA ARG A 146 14.85 23.20 6.16
C ARG A 146 15.17 21.72 5.92
N PHE A 147 16.04 21.46 4.95
CA PHE A 147 16.53 20.16 4.56
C PHE A 147 18.01 20.05 4.91
N GLU A 148 18.37 19.05 5.72
CA GLU A 148 19.76 18.72 6.06
C GLU A 148 20.08 17.34 5.48
N PHE A 149 21.16 17.24 4.70
CA PHE A 149 21.62 15.99 4.10
C PHE A 149 22.74 15.40 4.97
N LEU A 150 22.46 14.27 5.61
CA LEU A 150 23.33 13.65 6.59
C LEU A 150 23.76 12.26 6.14
N ASP A 151 24.94 11.83 6.58
CA ASP A 151 25.42 10.47 6.33
C ASP A 151 24.57 9.44 7.09
N ALA A 152 24.12 8.40 6.39
CA ALA A 152 23.35 7.30 6.92
C ALA A 152 24.07 5.93 6.73
N SER A 153 25.36 5.93 6.41
CA SER A 153 26.11 4.70 6.12
C SER A 153 26.20 3.75 7.31
N ASP A 154 26.05 4.25 8.51
CA ASP A 154 26.00 3.45 9.75
C ASP A 154 24.71 2.65 9.94
N LEU A 155 23.68 2.90 9.13
CA LEU A 155 22.44 2.14 9.10
C LEU A 155 22.52 0.88 8.21
N ALA A 156 23.67 0.63 7.56
CA ALA A 156 23.84 -0.49 6.65
C ALA A 156 23.63 -1.84 7.36
N GLY A 157 22.85 -2.72 6.74
CA GLY A 157 22.54 -4.04 7.27
C GLY A 157 21.59 -4.09 8.47
N CYS A 158 21.22 -2.93 9.04
CA CYS A 158 20.25 -2.87 10.12
C CYS A 158 18.83 -3.16 9.61
N THR A 159 18.01 -3.85 10.41
CA THR A 159 16.56 -4.02 10.12
C THR A 159 15.84 -2.68 10.13
N ILE A 160 14.61 -2.65 9.61
CA ILE A 160 13.82 -1.40 9.63
C ILE A 160 13.66 -0.86 11.05
N ASN A 161 13.36 -1.75 12.02
CA ASN A 161 13.16 -1.31 13.40
C ASN A 161 14.46 -0.77 14.00
N GLU A 162 15.59 -1.46 13.83
CA GLU A 162 16.89 -1.00 14.31
C GLU A 162 17.26 0.38 13.74
N ARG A 163 16.99 0.62 12.44
CA ARG A 163 17.20 1.94 11.83
C ARG A 163 16.34 3.01 12.48
N ILE A 164 15.04 2.74 12.64
CA ILE A 164 14.10 3.69 13.23
C ILE A 164 14.48 3.99 14.68
N GLN A 165 14.84 2.97 15.48
CA GLN A 165 15.28 3.18 16.87
C GLN A 165 16.58 3.98 16.94
N THR A 166 17.57 3.65 16.11
CA THR A 166 18.83 4.40 16.02
C THR A 166 18.58 5.87 15.66
N LEU A 167 17.67 6.13 14.73
CA LEU A 167 17.30 7.49 14.35
C LEU A 167 16.51 8.20 15.46
N HIS A 168 15.65 7.49 16.19
CA HIS A 168 14.89 8.05 17.31
C HIS A 168 15.82 8.46 18.48
N GLU A 169 16.83 7.68 18.79
CA GLU A 169 17.84 8.06 19.78
C GLU A 169 18.55 9.37 19.42
N ARG A 170 18.77 9.63 18.11
CA ARG A 170 19.42 10.86 17.62
C ARG A 170 18.46 12.05 17.53
N TYR A 171 17.20 11.79 17.17
CA TYR A 171 16.18 12.80 16.87
C TYR A 171 14.86 12.44 17.55
N PRO A 172 14.76 12.55 18.89
CA PRO A 172 13.64 12.01 19.66
C PRO A 172 12.28 12.67 19.37
N ASP A 173 12.26 13.88 18.80
CA ASP A 173 11.03 14.60 18.44
C ASP A 173 10.55 14.31 17.00
N ALA A 174 11.40 13.61 16.21
CA ALA A 174 11.12 13.30 14.82
C ALA A 174 10.35 11.99 14.65
N HIS A 175 9.63 11.90 13.52
CA HIS A 175 9.13 10.65 12.97
C HIS A 175 9.84 10.33 11.66
N PHE A 176 9.84 9.04 11.27
CA PHE A 176 10.75 8.53 10.25
C PHE A 176 10.03 7.80 9.14
N ALA A 177 10.53 7.98 7.91
CA ALA A 177 10.37 7.06 6.79
C ALA A 177 11.72 6.42 6.52
N SER A 178 11.84 5.09 6.58
CA SER A 178 13.11 4.38 6.42
C SER A 178 12.96 3.15 5.53
N ILE A 179 14.00 2.86 4.77
CA ILE A 179 14.12 1.61 4.02
C ILE A 179 14.75 0.51 4.90
N GLY A 180 14.57 -0.75 4.51
CA GLY A 180 15.14 -1.92 5.18
C GLY A 180 16.26 -2.59 4.37
N PRO A 181 16.80 -3.72 4.87
CA PRO A 181 17.88 -4.47 4.21
C PRO A 181 17.55 -4.87 2.76
N ALA A 182 16.33 -5.34 2.49
CA ALA A 182 15.90 -5.72 1.15
C ALA A 182 16.07 -4.59 0.12
N SER A 183 15.93 -3.33 0.54
CA SER A 183 16.10 -2.16 -0.32
C SER A 183 17.55 -1.94 -0.75
N GLU A 184 18.52 -2.36 0.06
CA GLU A 184 19.94 -2.25 -0.29
C GLU A 184 20.28 -3.10 -1.53
N HIS A 185 19.46 -4.11 -1.77
CA HIS A 185 19.55 -5.03 -2.91
C HIS A 185 18.52 -4.71 -4.01
N TYR A 186 18.16 -3.43 -4.21
CA TYR A 186 17.11 -2.98 -5.13
C TYR A 186 17.24 -3.49 -6.57
N GLN A 187 18.44 -3.80 -7.02
CA GLN A 187 18.65 -4.35 -8.36
C GLN A 187 18.08 -5.76 -8.53
N THR A 188 18.01 -6.51 -7.45
CA THR A 188 17.51 -7.89 -7.39
C THR A 188 16.18 -8.00 -6.65
N VAL A 189 15.89 -7.14 -5.67
CA VAL A 189 14.65 -7.15 -4.87
C VAL A 189 13.76 -5.98 -5.28
N ARG A 190 12.72 -6.25 -6.08
CA ARG A 190 11.87 -5.24 -6.72
C ARG A 190 10.61 -4.87 -5.93
N TYR A 191 10.37 -5.53 -4.80
CA TYR A 191 9.23 -5.29 -3.92
C TYR A 191 9.64 -4.88 -2.50
N ALA A 192 10.78 -4.19 -2.39
CA ALA A 192 11.22 -3.62 -1.13
C ALA A 192 10.32 -2.44 -0.70
N ALA A 193 9.98 -2.40 0.58
CA ALA A 193 9.03 -1.48 1.19
C ALA A 193 9.71 -0.30 1.91
N ILE A 194 8.91 0.73 2.24
CA ILE A 194 9.30 1.84 3.10
C ILE A 194 8.56 1.72 4.43
N GLY A 195 9.28 1.65 5.55
CA GLY A 195 8.72 1.67 6.89
C GLY A 195 8.47 3.10 7.38
N LEU A 196 7.31 3.34 7.99
CA LEU A 196 6.94 4.59 8.65
C LEU A 196 6.82 4.37 10.15
N SER A 197 7.50 5.17 10.96
CA SER A 197 7.46 5.05 12.42
C SER A 197 6.06 5.35 12.98
N THR A 198 5.75 4.71 14.10
CA THR A 198 4.56 4.98 14.90
C THR A 198 4.94 5.38 16.32
N ASP A 199 4.05 6.09 17.03
CA ASP A 199 4.27 6.44 18.43
C ASP A 199 4.52 5.17 19.28
N ASN A 200 3.68 4.15 19.10
CA ASN A 200 3.78 2.89 19.82
C ASN A 200 5.11 2.16 19.58
N GLN A 201 5.69 2.26 18.37
CA GLN A 201 7.01 1.72 18.06
C GLN A 201 8.11 2.48 18.80
N LEU A 202 8.07 3.82 18.75
CA LEU A 202 9.10 4.67 19.37
C LEU A 202 9.06 4.57 20.89
N GLU A 203 7.87 4.40 21.49
CA GLU A 203 7.69 4.27 22.93
C GLU A 203 8.10 2.89 23.47
N SER A 204 7.79 1.81 22.76
CA SER A 204 8.05 0.44 23.23
C SER A 204 9.37 -0.16 22.76
N GLY A 205 9.92 0.32 21.63
CA GLY A 205 11.05 -0.30 20.94
C GLY A 205 10.65 -1.51 20.06
N ASP A 206 9.42 -1.97 20.14
CA ASP A 206 8.93 -3.11 19.35
C ASP A 206 8.76 -2.71 17.87
N PRO A 207 8.92 -3.63 16.89
CA PRO A 207 8.78 -3.36 15.46
C PRO A 207 7.32 -3.21 15.03
N LYS A 208 6.71 -2.07 15.40
CA LYS A 208 5.31 -1.71 15.15
C LYS A 208 5.15 -0.64 14.05
N GLN A 209 6.12 -0.51 13.17
CA GLN A 209 6.08 0.43 12.05
C GLN A 209 4.88 0.13 11.12
N ARG A 210 4.47 1.15 10.37
CA ARG A 210 3.57 1.01 9.23
C ARG A 210 4.38 1.00 7.95
N PHE A 211 3.79 0.49 6.86
CA PHE A 211 4.49 0.38 5.60
C PHE A 211 3.77 1.13 4.46
N CYS A 212 4.56 1.79 3.62
CA CYS A 212 4.28 1.95 2.21
C CYS A 212 4.82 0.69 1.53
N GLY A 213 4.04 -0.39 1.56
CA GLY A 213 4.52 -1.75 1.32
C GLY A 213 4.67 -2.09 -0.15
N ARG A 214 3.72 -1.67 -0.99
CA ARG A 214 3.62 -2.11 -2.36
C ARG A 214 4.38 -1.26 -3.36
N GLY A 215 4.63 -1.81 -4.58
CA GLY A 215 5.21 -1.09 -5.71
C GLY A 215 6.73 -0.93 -5.70
N GLY A 216 7.45 -1.42 -4.67
CA GLY A 216 8.92 -1.46 -4.67
C GLY A 216 9.62 -0.13 -4.38
N TYR A 217 8.94 0.82 -3.74
CA TYR A 217 9.48 2.17 -3.53
C TYR A 217 10.64 2.24 -2.52
N GLY A 218 10.79 1.25 -1.65
CA GLY A 218 12.00 1.10 -0.84
C GLY A 218 13.24 0.96 -1.72
N GLY A 219 13.14 0.15 -2.79
CA GLY A 219 14.20 0.02 -3.78
C GLY A 219 14.45 1.30 -4.58
N VAL A 220 13.39 2.06 -4.91
CA VAL A 220 13.53 3.37 -5.59
C VAL A 220 14.22 4.40 -4.69
N MET A 221 13.92 4.44 -3.40
CA MET A 221 14.65 5.27 -2.43
C MET A 221 16.13 4.86 -2.38
N ALA A 222 16.41 3.57 -2.23
CA ALA A 222 17.77 3.03 -2.17
C ALA A 222 18.57 3.34 -3.43
N SER A 223 17.96 3.24 -4.63
CA SER A 223 18.60 3.56 -5.91
C SER A 223 19.09 5.01 -5.98
N LYS A 224 18.49 5.89 -5.21
CA LYS A 224 18.86 7.30 -5.04
C LYS A 224 19.82 7.55 -3.87
N ASN A 225 20.27 6.50 -3.19
CA ASN A 225 20.98 6.58 -1.91
C ASN A 225 20.21 7.37 -0.83
N LEU A 226 18.90 7.48 -0.92
CA LEU A 226 18.03 8.05 0.10
C LEU A 226 17.57 6.92 1.04
N TRP A 227 18.16 6.81 2.23
CA TRP A 227 17.93 5.67 3.13
C TRP A 227 16.90 5.95 4.20
N ALA A 228 16.81 7.23 4.61
CA ALA A 228 15.79 7.64 5.56
C ALA A 228 15.41 9.12 5.40
N ILE A 229 14.22 9.46 5.90
CA ILE A 229 13.76 10.84 6.05
C ILE A 229 13.29 10.97 7.51
N ALA A 230 13.81 11.96 8.23
CA ALA A 230 13.40 12.32 9.58
C ALA A 230 12.62 13.64 9.52
N ALA A 231 11.38 13.64 9.96
CA ALA A 231 10.54 14.85 9.98
C ALA A 231 10.28 15.28 11.43
N ASP A 232 10.80 16.47 11.79
CA ASP A 232 10.69 17.08 13.11
C ASP A 232 9.82 18.35 13.01
N GLY A 233 8.52 18.13 12.81
CA GLY A 233 7.52 19.18 12.70
C GLY A 233 6.58 19.23 13.91
N PRO A 234 5.96 20.39 14.18
CA PRO A 234 4.96 20.50 15.24
C PRO A 234 3.70 19.71 14.89
N ASP A 235 3.05 19.18 15.91
CA ASP A 235 1.74 18.58 15.76
C ASP A 235 0.67 19.64 15.49
N PRO A 236 -0.41 19.31 14.76
CA PRO A 236 -1.43 20.26 14.39
C PRO A 236 -2.18 20.79 15.62
N ALA A 237 -2.49 22.08 15.59
CA ALA A 237 -3.32 22.72 16.61
C ALA A 237 -4.72 22.10 16.67
N ARG A 238 -5.41 22.22 17.81
CA ARG A 238 -6.81 21.76 17.94
C ARG A 238 -7.74 22.66 17.14
N GLU A 239 -8.48 22.05 16.20
CA GLU A 239 -9.51 22.70 15.41
C GLU A 239 -10.89 22.47 16.04
N ARG A 240 -11.67 23.56 16.23
CA ARG A 240 -12.93 23.48 16.97
C ARG A 240 -14.05 22.77 16.21
N GLY A 241 -14.04 22.73 14.89
CA GLY A 241 -15.11 22.15 14.07
C GLY A 241 -15.07 20.63 13.93
N LEU A 242 -13.95 19.98 14.27
CA LEU A 242 -13.73 18.54 13.94
C LEU A 242 -14.31 17.55 14.96
N ARG A 243 -14.75 18.01 16.14
CA ARG A 243 -15.14 17.09 17.22
C ARG A 243 -16.29 16.16 16.84
N ASP A 244 -17.34 16.71 16.28
CA ASP A 244 -18.56 15.94 15.97
C ASP A 244 -18.34 15.08 14.75
N LEU A 245 -17.65 15.59 13.72
CA LEU A 245 -17.25 14.84 12.54
C LEU A 245 -16.34 13.64 12.92
N ASN A 246 -15.31 13.87 13.74
CA ASN A 246 -14.43 12.78 14.21
C ASN A 246 -15.19 11.73 15.03
N ARG A 247 -16.19 12.16 15.80
CA ARG A 247 -17.07 11.24 16.52
C ARG A 247 -17.91 10.40 15.56
N GLU A 248 -18.45 11.01 14.52
CA GLU A 248 -19.24 10.33 13.50
C GLU A 248 -18.38 9.31 12.74
N ILE A 249 -17.19 9.69 12.25
CA ILE A 249 -16.24 8.77 11.64
C ILE A 249 -15.88 7.63 12.59
N ASN A 250 -15.59 7.94 13.87
CA ASN A 250 -15.18 6.96 14.85
C ASN A 250 -16.28 5.94 15.20
N LEU A 251 -17.53 6.36 15.24
CA LEU A 251 -18.68 5.51 15.57
C LEU A 251 -19.33 4.89 14.33
N GLY A 252 -18.94 5.32 13.14
CA GLY A 252 -19.50 4.82 11.88
C GLY A 252 -19.23 3.32 11.67
N PRO A 253 -20.05 2.65 10.83
CA PRO A 253 -19.95 1.21 10.62
C PRO A 253 -18.61 0.77 10.03
N GLY A 254 -17.97 1.60 9.19
CA GLY A 254 -16.64 1.35 8.66
C GLY A 254 -15.60 1.21 9.77
N SER A 255 -15.51 2.21 10.65
CA SER A 255 -14.59 2.18 11.79
C SER A 255 -14.93 1.09 12.80
N ALA A 256 -16.21 0.86 13.08
CA ALA A 256 -16.67 -0.17 14.01
C ALA A 256 -16.24 -1.57 13.58
N ARG A 257 -16.25 -1.86 12.28
CA ARG A 257 -15.87 -3.16 11.72
C ARG A 257 -14.44 -3.58 12.10
N TYR A 258 -13.52 -2.61 12.25
CA TYR A 258 -12.10 -2.90 12.52
C TYR A 258 -11.72 -2.73 14.00
N ARG A 259 -12.66 -2.31 14.86
CA ARG A 259 -12.45 -2.15 16.30
C ARG A 259 -12.82 -3.42 17.03
N ASP A 260 -12.06 -3.74 18.09
CA ASP A 260 -12.49 -4.76 19.04
C ASP A 260 -13.69 -4.26 19.83
N LEU A 261 -14.78 -5.00 19.77
CA LEU A 261 -16.02 -4.79 20.50
C LEU A 261 -16.31 -6.01 21.38
N GLU A 262 -17.21 -5.88 22.35
CA GLU A 262 -17.62 -6.99 23.18
C GLU A 262 -18.20 -8.12 22.29
N GLY A 263 -17.53 -9.27 22.32
CA GLY A 263 -17.94 -10.46 21.54
C GLY A 263 -17.53 -10.42 20.05
N ASP A 264 -16.83 -9.37 19.57
CA ASP A 264 -16.39 -9.28 18.19
C ASP A 264 -14.90 -8.85 18.11
N ARG A 265 -14.11 -9.61 17.37
CA ARG A 265 -12.68 -9.36 17.14
C ARG A 265 -12.47 -8.49 15.90
N GLY A 266 -11.93 -7.28 16.10
CA GLY A 266 -11.65 -6.33 15.03
C GLY A 266 -10.31 -6.57 14.31
N GLY A 267 -9.89 -5.57 13.53
CA GLY A 267 -8.71 -5.62 12.67
C GLY A 267 -9.01 -6.25 11.32
N THR A 268 -8.04 -6.18 10.42
CA THR A 268 -8.15 -6.84 9.10
C THR A 268 -8.02 -8.36 9.22
N TRP A 269 -7.35 -8.85 10.25
CA TRP A 269 -7.19 -10.29 10.50
C TRP A 269 -8.51 -11.06 10.55
N ARG A 270 -9.60 -10.47 11.03
CA ARG A 270 -10.95 -11.07 10.99
C ARG A 270 -11.39 -11.52 9.59
N THR A 271 -10.85 -10.89 8.54
CA THR A 271 -11.16 -11.23 7.15
C THR A 271 -10.72 -12.66 6.80
N LEU A 272 -9.67 -13.19 7.45
CA LEU A 272 -9.21 -14.55 7.22
C LEU A 272 -10.32 -15.58 7.52
N LYS A 273 -10.96 -15.46 8.69
CA LYS A 273 -12.08 -16.35 9.06
C LYS A 273 -13.23 -16.23 8.07
N TRP A 274 -13.62 -15.01 7.72
CA TRP A 274 -14.72 -14.80 6.78
C TRP A 274 -14.40 -15.36 5.40
N MET A 275 -13.19 -15.13 4.87
CA MET A 275 -12.78 -15.70 3.57
C MET A 275 -12.69 -17.23 3.62
N HIS A 276 -12.27 -17.81 4.73
CA HIS A 276 -12.26 -19.26 4.90
C HIS A 276 -13.67 -19.85 4.92
N GLU A 277 -14.60 -19.23 5.68
CA GLU A 277 -16.02 -19.63 5.72
C GLU A 277 -16.72 -19.50 4.36
N GLU A 278 -16.33 -18.51 3.53
CA GLU A 278 -16.80 -18.33 2.15
C GLU A 278 -16.05 -19.22 1.13
N GLN A 279 -15.12 -20.05 1.58
CA GLN A 279 -14.25 -20.87 0.71
C GLN A 279 -13.50 -20.04 -0.34
N ALA A 280 -13.03 -18.87 0.05
CA ALA A 280 -12.31 -17.90 -0.79
C ALA A 280 -10.99 -17.44 -0.16
N LEU A 281 -10.51 -18.12 0.89
CA LEU A 281 -9.18 -17.89 1.46
C LEU A 281 -8.12 -18.50 0.53
N PRO A 282 -7.09 -17.75 0.12
CA PRO A 282 -5.99 -18.32 -0.63
C PRO A 282 -5.26 -19.42 0.14
N GLU A 283 -5.23 -20.60 -0.43
CA GLU A 283 -4.46 -21.76 0.04
C GLU A 283 -3.67 -22.33 -1.16
N PHE A 284 -2.47 -22.82 -0.94
CA PHE A 284 -1.66 -23.52 -1.95
C PHE A 284 -1.54 -22.76 -3.29
N ASN A 285 -1.04 -21.52 -3.27
CA ASN A 285 -0.92 -20.62 -4.41
C ASN A 285 -2.28 -20.30 -5.07
N PHE A 286 -3.26 -19.85 -4.26
CA PHE A 286 -4.64 -19.62 -4.71
C PHE A 286 -5.27 -20.89 -5.34
N GLY A 287 -4.86 -22.05 -4.86
CA GLY A 287 -5.40 -23.36 -5.25
C GLY A 287 -6.60 -23.74 -4.41
N PRO A 288 -6.87 -25.05 -4.27
CA PRO A 288 -8.02 -25.55 -3.51
C PRO A 288 -8.10 -24.94 -2.12
N THR A 289 -9.26 -24.42 -1.77
CA THR A 289 -9.54 -23.70 -0.53
C THR A 289 -10.43 -24.52 0.42
N GLY A 290 -10.61 -24.05 1.66
CA GLY A 290 -11.57 -24.62 2.60
C GLY A 290 -11.04 -25.81 3.39
N THR A 291 -9.73 -25.92 3.58
CA THR A 291 -9.18 -26.94 4.49
C THR A 291 -9.46 -26.60 5.94
N ASP A 292 -10.00 -27.54 6.75
CA ASP A 292 -10.23 -27.33 8.20
C ASP A 292 -8.97 -26.86 8.94
N ALA A 293 -7.78 -27.12 8.38
CA ALA A 293 -6.52 -26.72 8.96
C ALA A 293 -6.37 -25.20 9.10
N ALA A 294 -6.97 -24.40 8.21
CA ALA A 294 -6.88 -22.94 8.25
C ALA A 294 -7.49 -22.32 9.51
N ALA A 295 -8.37 -23.01 10.21
CA ALA A 295 -9.02 -22.49 11.42
C ALA A 295 -8.04 -22.19 12.57
N VAL A 296 -6.86 -22.83 12.60
CA VAL A 296 -5.82 -22.53 13.60
C VAL A 296 -5.22 -21.13 13.46
N LEU A 297 -5.35 -20.53 12.26
CA LEU A 297 -4.86 -19.19 11.93
C LEU A 297 -5.87 -18.08 12.27
N TYR A 298 -7.10 -18.43 12.71
CA TYR A 298 -8.05 -17.43 13.18
C TYR A 298 -7.49 -16.66 14.38
N ARG A 299 -7.81 -15.39 14.47
CA ARG A 299 -7.38 -14.58 15.60
C ARG A 299 -7.81 -15.20 16.93
N GLU A 300 -9.05 -15.70 17.01
CA GLU A 300 -9.59 -16.36 18.20
C GLU A 300 -8.77 -17.60 18.59
N SER A 301 -8.41 -18.43 17.59
CA SER A 301 -7.61 -19.63 17.82
C SER A 301 -6.20 -19.31 18.31
N VAL A 302 -5.61 -18.22 17.82
CA VAL A 302 -4.29 -17.75 18.27
C VAL A 302 -4.37 -17.19 19.69
N GLU A 303 -5.42 -16.42 20.03
CA GLU A 303 -5.67 -15.92 21.39
C GLU A 303 -6.02 -17.02 22.41
N ASP A 304 -6.57 -18.14 21.96
CA ASP A 304 -6.81 -19.34 22.82
C ASP A 304 -5.52 -20.15 23.08
N GLY A 305 -4.43 -19.82 22.37
CA GLY A 305 -3.09 -20.41 22.55
C GLY A 305 -2.21 -19.57 23.48
N PRO A 306 -0.87 -19.69 23.36
CA PRO A 306 0.09 -19.03 24.26
C PRO A 306 0.39 -17.57 23.82
N PHE A 307 -0.59 -16.87 23.22
CA PHE A 307 -0.39 -15.53 22.69
C PHE A 307 -1.41 -14.53 23.20
N GLU A 308 -0.95 -13.32 23.47
CA GLU A 308 -1.78 -12.15 23.76
C GLU A 308 -1.84 -11.22 22.54
N VAL A 309 -3.05 -10.74 22.15
CA VAL A 309 -3.23 -9.79 21.07
C VAL A 309 -3.63 -8.41 21.61
N LYS A 310 -2.80 -7.40 21.36
CA LYS A 310 -3.08 -6.01 21.75
C LYS A 310 -3.51 -5.19 20.56
N ALA A 311 -4.64 -4.47 20.73
CA ALA A 311 -5.17 -3.57 19.72
C ALA A 311 -4.58 -2.17 19.89
N GLU A 312 -3.80 -1.71 18.90
CA GLU A 312 -3.21 -0.38 18.87
C GLU A 312 -3.62 0.38 17.61
N GLY A 313 -3.37 1.68 17.54
CA GLY A 313 -3.76 2.53 16.41
C GLY A 313 -2.64 3.46 15.98
N CYS A 314 -2.81 4.08 14.81
CA CYS A 314 -2.01 5.21 14.38
C CYS A 314 -2.33 6.45 15.24
N TYR A 315 -1.53 7.50 15.10
CA TYR A 315 -1.71 8.77 15.81
C TYR A 315 -3.16 9.27 15.73
N LEU A 316 -3.75 9.58 16.87
CA LEU A 316 -5.14 10.07 17.02
C LEU A 316 -6.23 9.20 16.36
N CYS A 317 -5.95 7.92 16.05
CA CYS A 317 -6.92 7.04 15.42
C CYS A 317 -7.61 6.11 16.42
N GLY A 318 -8.94 6.25 16.57
CA GLY A 318 -9.75 5.45 17.47
C GLY A 318 -10.12 4.05 16.94
N ILE A 319 -9.79 3.71 15.69
CA ILE A 319 -10.12 2.41 15.08
C ILE A 319 -9.30 1.28 15.72
N ARG A 320 -8.03 1.54 16.08
CA ARG A 320 -7.12 0.55 16.70
C ARG A 320 -7.06 -0.75 15.91
N CYS A 321 -6.85 -0.65 14.60
CA CYS A 321 -6.84 -1.81 13.70
C CYS A 321 -5.56 -2.64 13.78
N HIS A 322 -4.46 -2.14 14.36
CA HIS A 322 -3.23 -2.89 14.54
C HIS A 322 -3.44 -4.00 15.56
N LYS A 323 -3.09 -5.22 15.20
CA LYS A 323 -3.15 -6.39 16.07
C LYS A 323 -1.73 -6.87 16.32
N ASN A 324 -1.17 -6.41 17.43
CA ASN A 324 0.18 -6.74 17.86
C ASN A 324 0.13 -7.96 18.75
N VAL A 325 0.86 -9.00 18.35
CA VAL A 325 0.88 -10.30 19.02
C VAL A 325 2.12 -10.39 19.91
N TYR A 326 1.94 -10.88 21.11
CA TYR A 326 2.97 -11.09 22.12
C TYR A 326 2.90 -12.53 22.65
N ASP A 327 4.01 -13.05 23.15
CA ASP A 327 3.96 -14.26 23.97
C ASP A 327 3.15 -13.96 25.26
N GLU A 328 2.34 -14.91 25.73
CA GLU A 328 1.69 -14.80 27.01
C GLU A 328 2.75 -14.86 28.13
N ASP A 329 2.74 -13.89 29.05
CA ASP A 329 3.63 -13.87 30.19
C ASP A 329 2.91 -14.44 31.41
N PRO A 330 3.44 -15.51 32.07
CA PRO A 330 2.83 -16.12 33.25
C PRO A 330 2.68 -15.17 34.45
N ASP A 331 3.51 -14.13 34.50
CA ASP A 331 3.49 -13.13 35.57
C ASP A 331 2.53 -11.96 35.28
N GLY A 332 1.85 -11.98 34.12
CA GLY A 332 0.86 -10.99 33.70
C GLY A 332 1.48 -9.67 33.22
N GLU A 333 2.78 -9.66 32.93
CA GLU A 333 3.44 -8.58 32.21
C GLU A 333 3.30 -8.75 30.68
N ILE A 334 3.79 -7.80 29.89
CA ILE A 334 3.82 -7.93 28.43
C ILE A 334 4.98 -8.86 28.05
N GLY A 335 4.67 -9.98 27.42
CA GLY A 335 5.66 -10.92 26.91
C GLY A 335 6.44 -10.37 25.72
N ARG A 336 7.23 -11.24 25.08
CA ARG A 336 8.01 -10.85 23.89
C ARG A 336 7.08 -10.55 22.70
N PHE A 337 7.33 -9.45 22.00
CA PHE A 337 6.66 -9.13 20.73
C PHE A 337 6.94 -10.21 19.68
N ARG A 338 5.90 -10.64 18.97
CA ARG A 338 5.98 -11.67 17.94
C ARG A 338 5.78 -11.13 16.54
N ALA A 339 4.68 -10.42 16.29
CA ALA A 339 4.39 -9.81 15.00
C ALA A 339 3.25 -8.79 15.11
N LYS A 340 3.17 -7.90 14.13
CA LYS A 340 2.00 -7.09 13.83
C LYS A 340 1.22 -7.77 12.72
N VAL A 341 0.01 -8.24 13.01
CA VAL A 341 -0.77 -9.05 12.07
C VAL A 341 -1.86 -8.25 11.39
N ASP A 342 -1.83 -8.26 10.07
CA ASP A 342 -2.88 -7.84 9.15
C ASP A 342 -3.33 -9.05 8.30
N TYR A 343 -4.44 -8.95 7.57
CA TYR A 343 -5.03 -10.07 6.83
C TYR A 343 -4.12 -10.63 5.73
N GLU A 344 -3.56 -9.76 4.88
CA GLU A 344 -2.75 -10.19 3.76
C GLU A 344 -1.50 -10.98 4.19
N PRO A 345 -0.67 -10.51 5.14
CA PRO A 345 0.50 -11.27 5.54
C PRO A 345 0.14 -12.60 6.22
N ILE A 346 -0.91 -12.64 7.08
CA ILE A 346 -1.28 -13.91 7.73
C ILE A 346 -1.84 -14.92 6.73
N ALA A 347 -2.52 -14.51 5.66
CA ALA A 347 -3.00 -15.42 4.64
C ALA A 347 -1.88 -15.84 3.66
N LEU A 348 -1.10 -14.88 3.15
CA LEU A 348 -0.14 -15.14 2.06
C LEU A 348 1.18 -15.74 2.53
N LEU A 349 1.58 -15.51 3.79
CA LEU A 349 2.77 -16.15 4.39
C LEU A 349 2.42 -17.39 5.23
N SER A 350 1.17 -17.86 5.19
CA SER A 350 0.79 -19.12 5.85
C SER A 350 -0.10 -19.99 4.97
N SER A 351 -1.44 -19.81 4.94
CA SER A 351 -2.35 -20.69 4.20
C SER A 351 -2.00 -20.82 2.73
N ASN A 352 -1.64 -19.71 2.06
CA ASN A 352 -1.20 -19.73 0.65
C ASN A 352 0.07 -20.58 0.41
N LEU A 353 0.86 -20.80 1.47
CA LEU A 353 2.07 -21.65 1.46
C LEU A 353 1.84 -23.02 2.10
N GLY A 354 0.59 -23.36 2.47
CA GLY A 354 0.25 -24.60 3.17
C GLY A 354 0.79 -24.69 4.59
N ILE A 355 1.09 -23.55 5.22
CA ILE A 355 1.61 -23.46 6.59
C ILE A 355 0.45 -23.15 7.53
N TYR A 356 0.11 -24.11 8.40
CA TYR A 356 -0.99 -24.01 9.37
C TYR A 356 -0.45 -24.07 10.81
N ASP A 357 0.68 -23.41 11.05
CA ASP A 357 1.30 -23.22 12.34
C ASP A 357 1.32 -21.72 12.68
N PRO A 358 0.55 -21.26 13.68
CA PRO A 358 0.53 -19.86 14.08
C PRO A 358 1.90 -19.30 14.47
N ASP A 359 2.72 -20.08 15.17
CA ASP A 359 4.06 -19.65 15.59
C ASP A 359 4.96 -19.38 14.37
N ALA A 360 4.97 -20.28 13.40
CA ALA A 360 5.68 -20.13 12.15
C ALA A 360 5.16 -18.93 11.32
N ALA A 361 3.84 -18.78 11.23
CA ALA A 361 3.22 -17.66 10.51
C ALA A 361 3.63 -16.31 11.12
N LEU A 362 3.57 -16.16 12.43
CA LEU A 362 4.01 -14.95 13.14
C LEU A 362 5.49 -14.66 12.92
N ALA A 363 6.34 -15.69 12.94
CA ALA A 363 7.77 -15.53 12.70
C ALA A 363 8.08 -15.08 11.26
N LEU A 364 7.37 -15.60 10.26
CA LEU A 364 7.51 -15.22 8.85
C LEU A 364 7.05 -13.77 8.61
N ILE A 365 5.92 -13.36 9.19
CA ILE A 365 5.43 -11.98 9.12
C ILE A 365 6.47 -11.02 9.71
N HIS A 366 6.94 -11.31 10.92
CA HIS A 366 7.95 -10.50 11.58
C HIS A 366 9.23 -10.38 10.76
N LEU A 367 9.74 -11.49 10.24
CA LEU A 367 10.96 -11.51 9.42
C LEU A 367 10.80 -10.68 8.14
N SER A 368 9.66 -10.81 7.45
CA SER A 368 9.34 -10.01 6.25
C SER A 368 9.29 -8.52 6.55
N ASP A 369 8.66 -8.12 7.67
CA ASP A 369 8.55 -6.74 8.12
C ASP A 369 9.94 -6.16 8.46
N GLU A 370 10.77 -6.89 9.22
CA GLU A 370 12.11 -6.44 9.60
C GLU A 370 13.07 -6.30 8.41
N LEU A 371 12.96 -7.17 7.43
CA LEU A 371 13.73 -7.07 6.19
C LEU A 371 13.21 -5.97 5.24
N GLY A 372 11.98 -5.50 5.45
CA GLY A 372 11.37 -4.43 4.68
C GLY A 372 10.88 -4.88 3.30
N MET A 373 10.11 -5.96 3.25
CA MET A 373 9.55 -6.50 2.02
C MET A 373 8.02 -6.38 1.97
N ASP A 374 7.46 -6.30 0.77
CA ASP A 374 6.02 -6.49 0.52
C ASP A 374 5.66 -7.96 0.75
N SER A 375 5.00 -8.25 1.86
CA SER A 375 4.57 -9.60 2.23
C SER A 375 3.62 -10.25 1.20
N ILE A 376 2.86 -9.43 0.46
CA ILE A 376 1.97 -9.91 -0.61
C ILE A 376 2.82 -10.45 -1.76
N SER A 377 3.73 -9.64 -2.30
CA SER A 377 4.59 -10.05 -3.41
C SER A 377 5.46 -11.24 -3.02
N LEU A 378 6.01 -11.24 -1.81
CA LEU A 378 6.80 -12.34 -1.28
C LEU A 378 5.99 -13.64 -1.20
N GLY A 379 4.81 -13.62 -0.56
CA GLY A 379 3.98 -14.81 -0.35
C GLY A 379 3.44 -15.40 -1.65
N VAL A 380 3.04 -14.55 -2.61
CA VAL A 380 2.58 -15.01 -3.93
C VAL A 380 3.74 -15.59 -4.74
N THR A 381 4.93 -15.00 -4.70
CA THR A 381 6.10 -15.51 -5.42
C THR A 381 6.56 -16.87 -4.85
N LEU A 382 6.56 -17.04 -3.52
CA LEU A 382 6.85 -18.31 -2.86
C LEU A 382 5.81 -19.38 -3.20
N GLY A 383 4.53 -19.02 -3.17
CA GLY A 383 3.44 -19.93 -3.58
C GLY A 383 3.60 -20.43 -5.01
N TYR A 384 3.98 -19.53 -5.94
CA TYR A 384 4.28 -19.92 -7.31
C TYR A 384 5.43 -20.95 -7.42
N VAL A 385 6.53 -20.76 -6.68
CA VAL A 385 7.65 -21.72 -6.65
C VAL A 385 7.19 -23.10 -6.20
N MET A 386 6.40 -23.16 -5.12
CA MET A 386 5.88 -24.43 -4.58
C MET A 386 4.98 -25.13 -5.60
N GLU A 387 4.12 -24.37 -6.27
CA GLU A 387 3.23 -24.90 -7.30
C GLU A 387 4.02 -25.38 -8.53
N TYR A 388 5.03 -24.63 -8.97
CA TYR A 388 5.91 -25.03 -10.04
C TYR A 388 6.61 -26.37 -9.72
N ASN A 389 7.21 -26.48 -8.52
CA ASN A 389 7.86 -27.72 -8.08
C ASN A 389 6.88 -28.89 -8.00
N ARG A 390 5.67 -28.67 -7.47
CA ARG A 390 4.63 -29.71 -7.39
C ARG A 390 4.23 -30.23 -8.77
N ARG A 391 4.08 -29.35 -9.76
CA ARG A 391 3.66 -29.72 -11.13
C ARG A 391 4.77 -30.39 -11.94
N ASN A 392 5.98 -29.89 -11.79
CA ASN A 392 7.09 -30.28 -12.64
C ASN A 392 8.05 -31.28 -11.98
N GLY A 393 7.82 -31.68 -10.71
CA GLY A 393 8.76 -32.49 -9.95
C GLY A 393 10.14 -31.84 -9.86
N GLY A 394 10.18 -30.49 -9.88
CA GLY A 394 11.39 -29.69 -9.94
C GLY A 394 12.04 -29.47 -8.58
N ASP A 395 13.18 -28.83 -8.62
CA ASP A 395 14.00 -28.48 -7.47
C ASP A 395 14.26 -26.96 -7.36
N LEU A 396 13.36 -26.14 -7.95
CA LEU A 396 13.48 -24.69 -7.91
C LEU A 396 13.55 -24.21 -6.46
N ILE A 397 14.55 -23.39 -6.16
CA ILE A 397 14.85 -22.93 -4.79
C ILE A 397 14.98 -24.13 -3.81
N GLY A 398 15.84 -25.11 -4.18
CA GLY A 398 16.10 -26.27 -3.33
C GLY A 398 14.93 -27.24 -3.17
N GLY A 399 13.94 -27.19 -4.07
CA GLY A 399 12.76 -28.05 -4.02
C GLY A 399 11.71 -27.59 -3.01
N LEU A 400 11.61 -26.28 -2.77
CA LEU A 400 10.65 -25.68 -1.84
C LEU A 400 9.24 -26.22 -2.06
N SER A 401 8.59 -26.67 -1.00
CA SER A 401 7.28 -27.33 -1.03
C SER A 401 6.29 -26.75 -0.02
N TYR A 402 5.00 -26.99 -0.23
CA TYR A 402 3.96 -26.55 0.70
C TYR A 402 4.17 -27.13 2.10
N GLY A 403 4.06 -26.26 3.12
CA GLY A 403 4.26 -26.62 4.52
C GLY A 403 5.72 -26.68 4.98
N ASP A 404 6.69 -26.41 4.10
CA ASP A 404 8.11 -26.37 4.44
C ASP A 404 8.49 -25.05 5.14
N VAL A 405 8.24 -24.98 6.44
CA VAL A 405 8.51 -23.77 7.26
C VAL A 405 9.99 -23.39 7.24
N GLU A 406 10.90 -24.35 7.35
CA GLU A 406 12.35 -24.10 7.39
C GLU A 406 12.85 -23.55 6.04
N GLY A 407 12.47 -24.20 4.93
CA GLY A 407 12.81 -23.75 3.58
C GLY A 407 12.24 -22.36 3.25
N VAL A 408 10.98 -22.08 3.65
CA VAL A 408 10.36 -20.76 3.49
C VAL A 408 11.11 -19.70 4.29
N THR A 409 11.45 -19.98 5.56
CA THR A 409 12.16 -19.04 6.42
C THR A 409 13.52 -18.67 5.84
N GLU A 410 14.28 -19.65 5.34
CA GLU A 410 15.56 -19.40 4.69
C GLU A 410 15.39 -18.64 3.37
N ALA A 411 14.39 -18.99 2.56
CA ALA A 411 14.09 -18.26 1.32
C ALA A 411 13.74 -16.79 1.58
N VAL A 412 12.90 -16.50 2.57
CA VAL A 412 12.55 -15.12 2.98
C VAL A 412 13.79 -14.34 3.39
N ARG A 413 14.66 -14.93 4.22
CA ARG A 413 15.92 -14.33 4.63
C ARG A 413 16.84 -14.07 3.44
N ALA A 414 17.01 -15.07 2.59
CA ALA A 414 17.88 -15.00 1.45
C ALA A 414 17.43 -13.95 0.41
N VAL A 415 16.12 -13.78 0.23
CA VAL A 415 15.57 -12.67 -0.59
C VAL A 415 15.92 -11.32 0.03
N GLY A 416 15.61 -11.13 1.31
CA GLY A 416 15.89 -9.86 1.99
C GLY A 416 17.36 -9.47 2.03
N GLU A 417 18.26 -10.46 1.98
CA GLU A 417 19.72 -10.30 1.89
C GLU A 417 20.24 -10.27 0.44
N GLY A 418 19.36 -10.28 -0.57
CA GLY A 418 19.72 -10.22 -2.00
C GLY A 418 20.37 -11.49 -2.55
N ARG A 419 20.34 -12.60 -1.82
CA ARG A 419 20.96 -13.89 -2.22
C ARG A 419 20.10 -14.73 -3.16
N LEU A 420 18.81 -14.41 -3.31
CA LEU A 420 17.85 -15.07 -4.20
C LEU A 420 17.22 -14.06 -5.18
N PRO A 421 17.95 -13.60 -6.19
CA PRO A 421 17.46 -12.62 -7.16
C PRO A 421 16.26 -13.13 -7.98
N GLU A 422 16.13 -14.45 -8.16
CA GLU A 422 15.03 -15.09 -8.88
C GLU A 422 13.69 -14.79 -8.21
N LEU A 423 13.62 -14.89 -6.88
CA LEU A 423 12.42 -14.55 -6.10
C LEU A 423 12.26 -13.03 -5.94
N GLY A 424 13.37 -12.32 -5.76
CA GLY A 424 13.36 -10.86 -5.57
C GLY A 424 12.76 -10.10 -6.75
N GLY A 425 12.72 -10.69 -7.95
CA GLY A 425 12.15 -10.12 -9.16
C GLY A 425 10.61 -10.01 -9.18
N GLY A 426 9.92 -10.76 -8.31
CA GLY A 426 8.46 -10.90 -8.28
C GLY A 426 7.95 -11.99 -9.22
N VAL A 427 6.68 -12.40 -9.04
CA VAL A 427 6.11 -13.58 -9.68
C VAL A 427 6.05 -13.50 -11.21
N LYS A 428 5.79 -12.32 -11.79
CA LYS A 428 5.73 -12.14 -13.25
C LYS A 428 7.05 -12.54 -13.91
N ARG A 429 8.17 -11.97 -13.43
CA ARG A 429 9.49 -12.24 -14.02
C ARG A 429 9.93 -13.67 -13.81
N LEU A 430 9.59 -14.24 -12.65
CA LEU A 430 9.88 -15.63 -12.38
C LEU A 430 9.10 -16.55 -13.33
N ALA A 431 7.81 -16.33 -13.50
CA ALA A 431 6.95 -17.11 -14.40
C ALA A 431 7.39 -17.00 -15.86
N GLU A 432 7.76 -15.80 -16.32
CA GLU A 432 8.34 -15.59 -17.65
C GLU A 432 9.65 -16.40 -17.86
N ALA A 433 10.51 -16.42 -16.83
CA ALA A 433 11.75 -17.19 -16.88
C ALA A 433 11.52 -18.72 -16.88
N MET A 434 10.46 -19.19 -16.21
CA MET A 434 10.07 -20.60 -16.17
C MET A 434 9.21 -21.02 -17.38
N GLY A 435 8.61 -20.07 -18.10
CA GLY A 435 7.72 -20.34 -19.23
C GLY A 435 6.33 -20.87 -18.81
N GLU A 436 5.93 -20.66 -17.57
CA GLU A 436 4.65 -21.10 -17.00
C GLU A 436 3.95 -19.96 -16.25
N ASP A 437 3.12 -19.19 -16.95
CA ASP A 437 2.44 -18.01 -16.42
C ASP A 437 0.99 -18.24 -15.99
N GLY A 438 0.41 -19.41 -16.33
CA GLY A 438 -1.02 -19.69 -16.14
C GLY A 438 -1.51 -19.61 -14.68
N TYR A 439 -0.62 -19.86 -13.73
CA TYR A 439 -0.89 -19.80 -12.27
C TYR A 439 -0.04 -18.77 -11.53
N ALA A 440 0.56 -17.84 -12.27
CA ALA A 440 1.29 -16.70 -11.70
C ALA A 440 0.29 -15.59 -11.32
N MET A 441 -0.07 -15.49 -10.05
CA MET A 441 -1.20 -14.69 -9.55
C MET A 441 -0.87 -13.20 -9.47
N HIS A 442 -0.91 -12.54 -10.63
CA HIS A 442 -0.67 -11.10 -10.78
C HIS A 442 -1.47 -10.46 -11.92
N SER A 443 -1.52 -9.13 -11.92
CA SER A 443 -1.84 -8.33 -13.10
C SER A 443 -0.75 -7.27 -13.31
N LYS A 444 -0.20 -7.22 -14.53
CA LYS A 444 0.85 -6.24 -14.89
C LYS A 444 2.07 -6.28 -13.94
N GLY A 445 2.42 -7.46 -13.41
CA GLY A 445 3.53 -7.67 -12.47
C GLY A 445 3.21 -7.34 -11.01
N VAL A 446 2.02 -6.84 -10.70
CA VAL A 446 1.59 -6.59 -9.32
C VAL A 446 0.79 -7.79 -8.83
N GLU A 447 1.33 -8.50 -7.86
CA GLU A 447 0.76 -9.71 -7.29
C GLU A 447 -0.60 -9.45 -6.64
N TYR A 448 -1.48 -10.46 -6.64
CA TYR A 448 -2.81 -10.33 -6.04
C TYR A 448 -2.75 -10.33 -4.51
N PRO A 449 -3.57 -9.50 -3.85
CA PRO A 449 -3.80 -9.61 -2.42
C PRO A 449 -4.54 -10.92 -2.10
N ALA A 450 -4.70 -11.22 -0.83
CA ALA A 450 -5.28 -12.48 -0.34
C ALA A 450 -6.80 -12.62 -0.63
N TYR A 451 -7.19 -12.42 -1.89
CA TYR A 451 -8.55 -12.58 -2.38
C TYR A 451 -8.51 -13.36 -3.68
N GLU A 452 -9.29 -14.42 -3.75
CA GLU A 452 -9.35 -15.26 -4.94
C GLU A 452 -9.60 -14.44 -6.22
N PRO A 453 -8.74 -14.55 -7.24
CA PRO A 453 -8.84 -13.69 -8.42
C PRO A 453 -10.06 -13.99 -9.28
N HIS A 454 -10.62 -15.21 -9.25
CA HIS A 454 -11.83 -15.56 -10.01
C HIS A 454 -13.08 -14.77 -9.57
N ILE A 455 -13.11 -14.27 -8.33
CA ILE A 455 -14.22 -13.44 -7.82
C ILE A 455 -14.02 -11.95 -8.07
N ASN A 456 -12.90 -11.55 -8.69
CA ASN A 456 -12.59 -10.14 -8.95
C ASN A 456 -12.01 -9.90 -10.36
N PRO A 457 -12.85 -9.81 -11.37
CA PRO A 457 -12.40 -9.51 -12.74
C PRO A 457 -11.83 -8.08 -12.90
N GLY A 458 -11.92 -7.22 -11.88
CA GLY A 458 -11.45 -5.83 -11.91
C GLY A 458 -9.95 -5.64 -11.64
N PHE A 459 -9.22 -6.66 -11.19
CA PHE A 459 -7.81 -6.54 -10.85
C PHE A 459 -6.91 -5.90 -11.93
N PRO A 460 -7.06 -6.20 -13.23
CA PRO A 460 -6.21 -5.61 -14.26
C PRO A 460 -6.32 -4.10 -14.41
N TRP A 461 -7.42 -3.48 -13.99
CA TRP A 461 -7.62 -2.01 -14.10
C TRP A 461 -7.26 -1.24 -12.83
N ALA A 462 -6.87 -1.94 -11.77
CA ALA A 462 -6.38 -1.29 -10.56
C ALA A 462 -5.01 -0.63 -10.81
N LEU A 463 -4.89 0.66 -10.50
CA LEU A 463 -3.65 1.40 -10.74
C LEU A 463 -2.55 1.07 -9.74
N ALA A 464 -2.92 0.80 -8.48
CA ALA A 464 -1.96 0.60 -7.38
C ALA A 464 -2.23 -0.68 -6.57
N GLY A 465 -2.40 -1.82 -7.26
CA GLY A 465 -2.78 -3.08 -6.64
C GLY A 465 -4.28 -3.19 -6.41
N GLY A 466 -4.83 -4.41 -6.53
CA GLY A 466 -6.25 -4.63 -6.71
C GLY A 466 -7.14 -4.08 -5.62
N HIS A 467 -6.80 -4.28 -4.36
CA HIS A 467 -7.64 -3.85 -3.22
C HIS A 467 -7.35 -2.42 -2.73
N MET A 468 -6.31 -1.76 -3.24
CA MET A 468 -5.90 -0.44 -2.78
C MET A 468 -6.47 0.70 -3.61
N SER A 469 -6.69 0.48 -4.90
CA SER A 469 -7.08 1.53 -5.82
C SER A 469 -8.42 1.29 -6.54
N MET A 470 -9.08 0.14 -6.28
CA MET A 470 -10.37 -0.17 -6.88
C MET A 470 -11.24 -1.01 -5.95
N ARG A 471 -12.47 -0.54 -5.68
CA ARG A 471 -13.41 -1.24 -4.80
C ARG A 471 -14.14 -2.38 -5.53
N THR A 472 -13.41 -3.27 -6.18
CA THR A 472 -14.00 -4.45 -6.83
C THR A 472 -13.66 -5.76 -6.13
N PHE A 473 -12.64 -5.75 -5.28
CA PHE A 473 -12.02 -6.96 -4.69
C PHE A 473 -12.94 -7.82 -3.81
N MET A 474 -14.01 -7.25 -3.28
CA MET A 474 -14.99 -7.97 -2.46
C MET A 474 -16.42 -7.91 -3.00
N LEU A 475 -16.64 -7.25 -4.13
CA LEU A 475 -18.01 -7.03 -4.63
C LEU A 475 -18.76 -8.33 -4.86
N TYR A 476 -18.14 -9.32 -5.48
CA TYR A 476 -18.81 -10.59 -5.73
C TYR A 476 -19.13 -11.33 -4.44
N ALA A 477 -18.19 -11.40 -3.49
CA ALA A 477 -18.42 -12.05 -2.21
C ALA A 477 -19.58 -11.42 -1.43
N MET A 478 -19.76 -10.08 -1.53
CA MET A 478 -20.79 -9.33 -0.83
C MET A 478 -22.13 -9.29 -1.56
N GLU A 479 -22.14 -9.16 -2.89
CA GLU A 479 -23.33 -8.83 -3.68
C GLU A 479 -23.75 -9.92 -4.66
N ARG A 480 -22.90 -10.93 -4.90
CA ARG A 480 -23.16 -12.08 -5.82
C ARG A 480 -23.58 -11.64 -7.23
N GLN A 481 -23.07 -10.51 -7.71
CA GLN A 481 -23.39 -9.99 -9.03
C GLN A 481 -22.56 -10.68 -10.12
N VAL A 482 -23.23 -11.19 -11.15
CA VAL A 482 -22.64 -11.89 -12.29
C VAL A 482 -22.92 -11.19 -13.62
N ASP A 483 -23.65 -10.08 -13.60
CA ASP A 483 -24.04 -9.33 -14.79
C ASP A 483 -22.87 -8.56 -15.40
N LEU A 484 -22.72 -8.67 -16.71
CA LEU A 484 -21.60 -8.05 -17.43
C LEU A 484 -21.66 -6.51 -17.38
N ASP A 485 -22.83 -5.92 -17.52
CA ASP A 485 -23.00 -4.46 -17.50
C ASP A 485 -22.71 -3.90 -16.10
N TYR A 486 -23.11 -4.64 -15.04
CA TYR A 486 -22.74 -4.33 -13.66
C TYR A 486 -21.22 -4.26 -13.49
N TRP A 487 -20.47 -5.24 -13.99
CA TRP A 487 -19.02 -5.26 -13.85
C TRP A 487 -18.33 -4.19 -14.68
N VAL A 488 -18.84 -3.87 -15.87
CA VAL A 488 -18.35 -2.71 -16.66
C VAL A 488 -18.50 -1.41 -15.86
N ASP A 489 -19.66 -1.18 -15.21
CA ASP A 489 -19.90 -0.01 -14.37
C ASP A 489 -19.04 -0.03 -13.09
N ALA A 490 -18.91 -1.18 -12.44
CA ALA A 490 -18.07 -1.33 -11.25
C ALA A 490 -16.60 -0.98 -11.52
N ILE A 491 -16.06 -1.37 -12.67
CA ILE A 491 -14.65 -1.10 -13.02
C ILE A 491 -14.45 0.34 -13.50
N THR A 492 -15.40 0.91 -14.25
CA THR A 492 -15.18 2.19 -14.93
C THR A 492 -15.79 3.40 -14.23
N ALA A 493 -16.67 3.20 -13.27
CA ALA A 493 -17.39 4.27 -12.58
C ALA A 493 -17.34 4.16 -11.05
N SER A 494 -17.98 3.15 -10.45
CA SER A 494 -18.13 3.10 -8.99
C SER A 494 -16.84 2.65 -8.25
N GLY A 495 -16.11 1.69 -8.80
CA GLY A 495 -14.87 1.21 -8.19
C GLY A 495 -13.77 2.26 -8.06
N PRO A 496 -13.52 3.11 -9.08
CA PRO A 496 -12.55 4.20 -9.00
C PRO A 496 -12.87 5.27 -7.96
N LEU A 497 -14.11 5.41 -7.49
CA LEU A 497 -14.46 6.36 -6.41
C LEU A 497 -13.69 6.05 -5.11
N TYR A 498 -13.20 4.83 -4.97
CA TYR A 498 -12.32 4.43 -3.87
C TYR A 498 -11.00 5.22 -3.80
N LEU A 499 -10.65 5.94 -4.86
CA LEU A 499 -9.49 6.83 -4.90
C LEU A 499 -9.71 8.14 -4.12
N MET A 500 -10.96 8.48 -3.74
CA MET A 500 -11.23 9.70 -2.95
C MET A 500 -10.45 9.71 -1.64
N ASP A 501 -10.45 8.59 -0.91
CA ASP A 501 -9.64 8.45 0.32
C ASP A 501 -8.15 8.74 0.09
N ASP A 502 -7.60 8.36 -1.08
CA ASP A 502 -6.19 8.60 -1.42
C ASP A 502 -5.95 10.04 -1.92
N ILE A 503 -6.98 10.75 -2.37
CA ILE A 503 -6.93 12.19 -2.67
C ILE A 503 -6.98 13.00 -1.38
N THR A 504 -7.87 12.63 -0.48
CA THR A 504 -8.03 13.30 0.81
C THR A 504 -6.96 12.89 1.83
N GLY A 505 -6.44 11.68 1.74
CA GLY A 505 -5.48 11.11 2.69
C GLY A 505 -6.14 10.46 3.91
N LEU A 506 -7.43 10.17 3.83
CA LEU A 506 -8.14 9.37 4.83
C LEU A 506 -7.75 7.90 4.73
N CYS A 507 -7.92 7.19 5.82
CA CYS A 507 -7.79 5.74 5.81
C CYS A 507 -9.11 5.10 5.35
N LYS A 508 -9.03 4.19 4.38
CA LYS A 508 -10.18 3.46 3.83
C LYS A 508 -11.02 2.70 4.86
N PHE A 509 -10.44 2.43 6.04
CA PHE A 509 -11.17 1.78 7.15
C PHE A 509 -12.21 2.69 7.82
N ALA A 510 -12.10 4.01 7.63
CA ALA A 510 -13.13 4.96 8.08
C ALA A 510 -14.42 4.79 7.30
N ASN A 511 -14.32 4.44 6.01
CA ASN A 511 -15.44 4.35 5.07
C ASN A 511 -16.35 5.60 5.16
N ALA A 512 -15.70 6.78 5.14
CA ALA A 512 -16.40 8.06 5.16
C ALA A 512 -17.21 8.25 3.88
N SER A 513 -18.36 8.91 3.97
CA SER A 513 -19.09 9.28 2.77
C SER A 513 -18.40 10.43 2.04
N PRO A 514 -18.65 10.62 0.73
CA PRO A 514 -18.11 11.77 -0.02
C PRO A 514 -18.43 13.13 0.64
N GLU A 515 -19.63 13.26 1.22
CA GLU A 515 -20.07 14.47 1.92
C GLU A 515 -19.26 14.69 3.22
N MET A 516 -19.01 13.61 3.97
CA MET A 516 -18.18 13.68 5.17
C MET A 516 -16.74 14.07 4.84
N GLU A 517 -16.18 13.55 3.75
CA GLU A 517 -14.85 13.90 3.28
C GLU A 517 -14.77 15.36 2.85
N ALA A 518 -15.74 15.85 2.06
CA ALA A 518 -15.80 17.24 1.63
C ALA A 518 -15.93 18.20 2.84
N GLU A 519 -16.80 17.86 3.80
CA GLU A 519 -16.95 18.64 5.03
C GLU A 519 -15.65 18.65 5.88
N ALA A 520 -14.98 17.51 5.97
CA ALA A 520 -13.67 17.39 6.64
C ALA A 520 -12.64 18.32 5.99
N VAL A 521 -12.56 18.32 4.65
CA VAL A 521 -11.65 19.17 3.88
C VAL A 521 -11.98 20.63 4.14
N ARG A 522 -13.25 21.03 4.07
CA ARG A 522 -13.70 22.39 4.33
C ARG A 522 -13.30 22.87 5.73
N ILE A 523 -13.51 22.06 6.76
CA ILE A 523 -13.18 22.45 8.15
C ILE A 523 -11.67 22.49 8.37
N ALA A 524 -10.92 21.49 7.88
CA ALA A 524 -9.51 21.35 8.21
C ALA A 524 -8.58 22.20 7.33
N THR A 525 -9.00 22.56 6.12
CA THR A 525 -8.13 23.26 5.15
C THR A 525 -8.68 24.62 4.71
N GLY A 526 -9.97 24.87 4.88
CA GLY A 526 -10.65 26.05 4.34
C GLY A 526 -10.95 25.97 2.85
N LEU A 527 -10.65 24.85 2.18
CA LEU A 527 -11.05 24.62 0.79
C LEU A 527 -12.55 24.33 0.72
N ASP A 528 -13.26 25.10 -0.09
CA ASP A 528 -14.69 24.89 -0.35
C ASP A 528 -14.83 24.00 -1.59
N ILE A 529 -14.91 22.69 -1.37
CA ILE A 529 -15.11 21.67 -2.40
C ILE A 529 -16.34 20.82 -2.06
N ALA A 530 -17.09 20.44 -3.08
CA ALA A 530 -18.24 19.56 -2.93
C ALA A 530 -17.87 18.08 -3.02
N ALA A 531 -18.76 17.19 -2.59
CA ALA A 531 -18.62 15.75 -2.76
C ALA A 531 -18.44 15.36 -4.23
N ASP A 532 -19.20 15.98 -5.12
CA ASP A 532 -19.12 15.75 -6.57
C ASP A 532 -17.73 16.10 -7.15
N ASP A 533 -17.06 17.13 -6.61
CA ASP A 533 -15.70 17.50 -7.04
C ASP A 533 -14.68 16.43 -6.66
N LEU A 534 -14.80 15.83 -5.47
CA LEU A 534 -13.96 14.71 -5.05
C LEU A 534 -14.18 13.47 -5.93
N GLN A 535 -15.44 13.14 -6.22
CA GLN A 535 -15.79 12.02 -7.10
C GLN A 535 -15.25 12.25 -8.52
N ALA A 536 -15.42 13.45 -9.05
CA ALA A 536 -14.87 13.82 -10.36
C ALA A 536 -13.34 13.73 -10.39
N ALA A 537 -12.66 14.18 -9.33
CA ALA A 537 -11.21 14.07 -9.20
C ALA A 537 -10.74 12.61 -9.14
N ALA A 538 -11.47 11.72 -8.47
CA ALA A 538 -11.18 10.29 -8.42
C ALA A 538 -11.28 9.65 -9.81
N LEU A 539 -12.39 9.89 -10.52
CA LEU A 539 -12.59 9.38 -11.89
C LEU A 539 -11.53 9.92 -12.85
N ARG A 540 -11.22 11.22 -12.81
CA ARG A 540 -10.15 11.80 -13.64
C ARG A 540 -8.78 11.22 -13.32
N THR A 541 -8.50 10.93 -12.04
CA THR A 541 -7.24 10.30 -11.63
C THR A 541 -7.12 8.89 -12.21
N GLN A 542 -8.19 8.08 -12.16
CA GLN A 542 -8.25 6.77 -12.79
C GLN A 542 -7.98 6.86 -14.31
N LEU A 543 -8.67 7.76 -15.00
CA LEU A 543 -8.52 7.94 -16.46
C LEU A 543 -7.11 8.43 -16.83
N ARG A 544 -6.54 9.36 -16.05
CA ARG A 544 -5.17 9.84 -16.26
C ARG A 544 -4.14 8.72 -16.04
N GLY A 545 -4.31 7.91 -15.00
CA GLY A 545 -3.45 6.75 -14.75
C GLY A 545 -3.55 5.70 -15.86
N TYR A 546 -4.76 5.39 -16.32
CA TYR A 546 -5.00 4.50 -17.44
C TYR A 546 -4.35 5.01 -18.74
N ALA A 547 -4.60 6.29 -19.09
CA ALA A 547 -4.00 6.89 -20.27
C ALA A 547 -2.46 6.93 -20.19
N ASN A 548 -1.90 7.12 -18.99
CA ASN A 548 -0.46 7.02 -18.76
C ASN A 548 0.06 5.60 -19.03
N GLU A 549 -0.62 4.55 -18.53
CA GLU A 549 -0.25 3.18 -18.85
C GLU A 549 -0.23 2.95 -20.36
N ARG A 550 -1.29 3.35 -21.08
CA ARG A 550 -1.35 3.22 -22.54
C ARG A 550 -0.20 3.97 -23.24
N ARG A 551 0.10 5.20 -22.81
CA ARG A 551 1.22 5.99 -23.34
C ARG A 551 2.58 5.32 -23.06
N CYS A 552 2.75 4.67 -21.94
CA CYS A 552 3.97 3.94 -21.59
C CYS A 552 4.11 2.60 -22.32
N GLY A 553 3.13 2.19 -23.12
CA GLY A 553 3.20 0.97 -23.92
C GLY A 553 2.52 -0.24 -23.32
N PHE A 554 1.61 -0.05 -22.34
CA PHE A 554 0.72 -1.12 -21.90
C PHE A 554 -0.31 -1.38 -22.99
N GLU A 555 -0.30 -2.58 -23.56
CA GLU A 555 -1.22 -3.01 -24.60
C GLU A 555 -2.51 -3.61 -24.01
N ILE A 556 -3.50 -3.89 -24.85
CA ILE A 556 -4.78 -4.47 -24.42
C ILE A 556 -4.56 -5.81 -23.71
N ASP A 557 -3.60 -6.58 -24.15
CA ASP A 557 -3.31 -7.90 -23.59
C ASP A 557 -2.62 -7.85 -22.23
N ASP A 558 -2.05 -6.71 -21.81
CA ASP A 558 -1.56 -6.51 -20.44
C ASP A 558 -2.70 -6.49 -19.41
N TYR A 559 -3.95 -6.18 -19.85
CA TYR A 559 -5.13 -6.18 -18.99
C TYR A 559 -5.77 -7.57 -18.97
N ARG A 560 -5.05 -8.56 -18.43
CA ARG A 560 -5.49 -9.96 -18.32
C ARG A 560 -5.39 -10.47 -16.88
N LEU A 561 -6.08 -11.56 -16.64
CA LEU A 561 -5.90 -12.43 -15.49
C LEU A 561 -5.08 -13.66 -15.93
N PRO A 562 -4.35 -14.33 -15.01
CA PRO A 562 -3.76 -15.63 -15.27
C PRO A 562 -4.82 -16.65 -15.72
N ALA A 563 -4.43 -17.63 -16.52
CA ALA A 563 -5.40 -18.59 -17.07
C ALA A 563 -6.19 -19.34 -15.98
N GLU A 564 -5.53 -19.70 -14.88
CA GLU A 564 -6.17 -20.41 -13.76
C GLU A 564 -7.03 -19.52 -12.87
N ALA A 565 -6.93 -18.20 -12.99
CA ALA A 565 -7.82 -17.26 -12.32
C ALA A 565 -9.27 -17.26 -12.86
N HIS A 566 -9.55 -18.00 -13.94
CA HIS A 566 -10.88 -18.19 -14.51
C HIS A 566 -11.55 -19.50 -14.08
N GLY A 567 -10.86 -20.31 -13.29
CA GLY A 567 -11.37 -21.61 -12.83
C GLY A 567 -11.94 -21.55 -11.41
N SER A 568 -12.68 -22.59 -11.04
CA SER A 568 -12.97 -22.87 -9.64
C SER A 568 -11.68 -23.35 -8.97
N MET A 569 -11.22 -22.62 -8.00
CA MET A 569 -10.03 -22.93 -7.22
C MET A 569 -10.38 -23.84 -6.02
N GLY A 570 -11.19 -24.86 -6.22
CA GLY A 570 -11.58 -25.82 -5.19
C GLY A 570 -13.09 -26.08 -5.15
N GLU A 571 -13.57 -26.62 -4.04
CA GLU A 571 -15.00 -26.91 -3.79
C GLU A 571 -15.76 -25.64 -3.30
N SER A 572 -15.40 -24.46 -3.79
CA SER A 572 -16.06 -23.21 -3.41
C SER A 572 -17.53 -23.20 -3.83
N ASP A 573 -18.43 -22.84 -2.92
CA ASP A 573 -19.83 -22.55 -3.23
C ASP A 573 -20.01 -21.27 -4.05
N LEU A 574 -18.93 -20.53 -4.29
CA LEU A 574 -18.92 -19.35 -5.14
C LEU A 574 -19.01 -19.78 -6.60
N GLU A 575 -20.09 -19.40 -7.26
CA GLU A 575 -20.29 -19.68 -8.68
C GLU A 575 -19.16 -19.08 -9.51
N VAL A 576 -18.57 -19.88 -10.39
CA VAL A 576 -17.56 -19.41 -11.35
C VAL A 576 -18.26 -18.63 -12.46
N PHE A 577 -18.40 -17.33 -12.28
CA PHE A 577 -18.99 -16.44 -13.30
C PHE A 577 -17.93 -15.85 -14.25
N ASN A 578 -16.69 -15.68 -13.77
CA ASN A 578 -15.60 -15.02 -14.48
C ASN A 578 -14.87 -15.98 -15.45
N THR A 579 -15.64 -16.62 -16.36
CA THR A 579 -15.07 -17.49 -17.39
C THR A 579 -14.18 -16.71 -18.37
N PRO A 580 -13.28 -17.36 -19.13
CA PRO A 580 -12.50 -16.71 -20.16
C PRO A 580 -13.34 -15.91 -21.17
N GLU A 581 -14.51 -16.44 -21.58
CA GLU A 581 -15.44 -15.77 -22.50
C GLU A 581 -16.06 -14.52 -21.88
N PHE A 582 -16.52 -14.62 -20.63
CA PHE A 582 -17.04 -13.49 -19.87
C PHE A 582 -15.98 -12.41 -19.76
N PHE A 583 -14.77 -12.78 -19.33
CA PHE A 583 -13.67 -11.82 -19.14
C PHE A 583 -13.21 -11.17 -20.45
N HIS A 584 -13.18 -11.92 -21.56
CA HIS A 584 -12.86 -11.38 -22.86
C HIS A 584 -13.85 -10.25 -23.28
N GLU A 585 -15.14 -10.48 -23.14
CA GLU A 585 -16.16 -9.47 -23.45
C GLU A 585 -16.14 -8.30 -22.46
N LEU A 586 -15.93 -8.58 -21.17
CA LEU A 586 -15.74 -7.55 -20.14
C LEU A 586 -14.55 -6.65 -20.50
N ARG A 587 -13.39 -7.23 -20.81
CA ARG A 587 -12.18 -6.50 -21.21
C ARG A 587 -12.43 -5.59 -22.41
N ARG A 588 -13.06 -6.11 -23.43
CA ARG A 588 -13.40 -5.32 -24.62
C ARG A 588 -14.25 -4.09 -24.27
N ARG A 589 -15.32 -4.27 -23.51
CA ARG A 589 -16.24 -3.17 -23.13
C ARG A 589 -15.60 -2.17 -22.18
N VAL A 590 -14.85 -2.62 -21.20
CA VAL A 590 -14.15 -1.74 -20.26
C VAL A 590 -13.14 -0.87 -21.02
N ILE A 591 -12.31 -1.45 -21.88
CA ILE A 591 -11.31 -0.70 -22.64
C ILE A 591 -11.98 0.31 -23.56
N GLU A 592 -13.01 -0.08 -24.33
CA GLU A 592 -13.76 0.85 -25.18
C GLU A 592 -14.36 2.02 -24.38
N ARG A 593 -14.86 1.76 -23.18
CA ARG A 593 -15.45 2.79 -22.31
C ARG A 593 -14.38 3.71 -21.74
N MET A 594 -13.26 3.15 -21.27
CA MET A 594 -12.14 3.92 -20.71
C MET A 594 -11.43 4.76 -21.77
N ASP A 595 -11.20 4.23 -22.97
CA ASP A 595 -10.60 4.99 -24.08
C ASP A 595 -11.48 6.19 -24.46
N ARG A 596 -12.79 6.01 -24.61
CA ARG A 596 -13.72 7.10 -24.87
C ARG A 596 -13.75 8.13 -23.74
N ALA A 597 -13.76 7.68 -22.49
CA ALA A 597 -13.79 8.57 -21.33
C ALA A 597 -12.46 9.32 -21.17
N ALA A 598 -11.31 8.66 -21.39
CA ALA A 598 -10.00 9.28 -21.33
C ALA A 598 -9.85 10.36 -22.43
N ALA A 599 -10.26 10.06 -23.67
CA ALA A 599 -10.26 11.02 -24.76
C ALA A 599 -11.16 12.24 -24.46
N ALA A 600 -12.38 12.01 -23.95
CA ALA A 600 -13.31 13.07 -23.56
C ALA A 600 -12.76 13.93 -22.41
N ALA A 601 -11.96 13.33 -21.50
CA ALA A 601 -11.29 14.02 -20.42
C ALA A 601 -9.99 14.75 -20.82
N GLY A 602 -9.60 14.67 -22.11
CA GLY A 602 -8.37 15.28 -22.62
C GLY A 602 -7.10 14.46 -22.37
N PHE A 603 -7.24 13.16 -22.10
CA PHE A 603 -6.14 12.21 -21.93
C PHE A 603 -6.20 11.14 -23.04
N PRO A 604 -5.84 11.45 -24.29
CA PRO A 604 -5.90 10.44 -25.33
C PRO A 604 -4.99 9.27 -24.99
N SER A 605 -5.52 8.05 -25.05
CA SER A 605 -4.73 6.84 -25.17
C SER A 605 -4.06 6.84 -26.54
N ALA A 606 -2.78 6.54 -26.62
CA ALA A 606 -1.97 6.56 -27.85
C ALA A 606 -2.59 5.74 -28.98
#